data_26c7034806b09ba06be72774282bd9ef
#
_entry.id   26c7034806b09ba06be72774282bd9ef
#
_cell.length_a   1.000
_cell.length_b   1.000
_cell.length_c   1.000
_cell.angle_alpha   90.00
_cell.angle_beta   90.00
_cell.angle_gamma   90.00
#
_symmetry.space_group_name_H-M   'P 1'
#
loop_
_entity.id
_entity.type
_entity.pdbx_description
1 polymer ?
#
loop_
_entity_poly.entity_id
_entity_poly.type
_entity_poly.pdbx_seq_one_letter_code
_entity_poly.pdbx_strand_id
1 'polypeptide(L)'
;MIYRKDWNERSPLRVFEKSIHGGLGRGNLGAIMSRAGVGKTAFLIGIGLDDLMRERRVLHFSAGDSVDHVMAFYDEVFAELSKSAQLQDRAATHLMVERCRIIHTYRGVELSVSRVLRDTDFYRQHASFEPDVVVIDGFDFAGASETDLAALKDFARTLDIELWL
;
A
#
# COMPACT_ATOMS: atom_id res chain seq x y z
N MET A 1 -17.41 19.56 -6.95
CA MET A 1 -16.04 19.75 -7.45
C MET A 1 -15.10 19.73 -6.27
N ILE A 2 -14.15 18.80 -6.26
CA ILE A 2 -13.26 18.58 -5.12
C ILE A 2 -11.84 18.57 -5.63
N TYR A 3 -10.93 19.27 -4.96
CA TYR A 3 -9.50 19.16 -5.18
C TYR A 3 -8.93 18.00 -4.33
N ARG A 4 -7.76 17.49 -4.68
CA ARG A 4 -7.09 16.40 -3.97
C ARG A 4 -7.01 16.61 -2.44
N LYS A 5 -6.78 17.84 -1.98
CA LYS A 5 -6.74 18.15 -0.54
C LYS A 5 -8.07 17.88 0.17
N ASP A 6 -9.18 18.25 -0.46
CA ASP A 6 -10.52 18.03 0.07
C ASP A 6 -10.93 16.56 0.04
N TRP A 7 -10.35 15.79 -0.93
CA TRP A 7 -10.51 14.35 -1.02
C TRP A 7 -10.01 13.65 0.24
N ASN A 8 -8.81 14.01 0.69
CA ASN A 8 -8.21 13.39 1.87
C ASN A 8 -9.08 13.49 3.12
N GLU A 9 -9.87 14.54 3.24
CA GLU A 9 -10.81 14.71 4.36
C GLU A 9 -12.09 13.87 4.23
N ARG A 10 -12.46 13.48 3.01
CA ARG A 10 -13.72 12.78 2.68
C ARG A 10 -13.53 11.31 2.28
N SER A 11 -12.32 10.83 2.26
CA SER A 11 -12.01 9.44 1.92
C SER A 11 -12.77 8.47 2.85
N PRO A 12 -13.36 7.38 2.32
CA PRO A 12 -13.99 6.33 3.14
C PRO A 12 -13.04 5.73 4.18
N LEU A 13 -11.74 5.78 3.93
CA LEU A 13 -10.72 5.34 4.87
C LEU A 13 -10.65 6.19 6.14
N ARG A 14 -11.20 7.42 6.14
CA ARG A 14 -11.33 8.25 7.37
C ARG A 14 -12.19 7.57 8.43
N VAL A 15 -13.21 6.81 8.03
CA VAL A 15 -14.03 6.03 8.96
C VAL A 15 -13.19 4.90 9.57
N PHE A 16 -12.41 4.21 8.74
CA PHE A 16 -11.50 3.17 9.18
C PHE A 16 -10.41 3.73 10.10
N GLU A 17 -9.74 4.82 9.73
CA GLU A 17 -8.74 5.48 10.59
C GLU A 17 -9.28 5.88 11.95
N LYS A 18 -10.50 6.44 11.98
CA LYS A 18 -11.15 6.77 13.26
C LYS A 18 -11.38 5.53 14.11
N SER A 19 -11.71 4.38 13.51
CA SER A 19 -11.92 3.13 14.25
C SER A 19 -10.65 2.56 14.86
N ILE A 20 -9.49 2.90 14.30
CA ILE A 20 -8.16 2.53 14.81
C ILE A 20 -7.41 3.72 15.44
N HIS A 21 -8.17 4.66 16.03
CA HIS A 21 -7.64 5.78 16.83
C HIS A 21 -6.72 6.75 16.06
N GLY A 22 -6.97 6.95 14.76
CA GLY A 22 -6.27 7.95 13.95
C GLY A 22 -5.34 7.38 12.87
N GLY A 23 -5.44 6.10 12.58
CA GLY A 23 -4.63 5.40 11.59
C GLY A 23 -3.61 4.47 12.21
N LEU A 24 -2.89 3.75 11.36
CA LEU A 24 -1.87 2.81 11.81
C LEU A 24 -0.68 3.56 12.45
N GLY A 25 -0.26 4.64 11.83
CA GLY A 25 0.89 5.44 12.23
C GLY A 25 2.23 4.82 11.84
N ARG A 26 3.24 5.67 11.70
CA ARG A 26 4.61 5.26 11.34
C ARG A 26 5.21 4.32 12.40
N GLY A 27 6.06 3.41 11.95
CA GLY A 27 6.72 2.42 12.78
C GLY A 27 5.82 1.25 13.21
N ASN A 28 4.62 1.13 12.65
CA ASN A 28 3.66 0.10 13.01
C ASN A 28 3.34 -0.86 11.86
N LEU A 29 2.92 -2.07 12.26
CA LEU A 29 2.46 -3.14 11.40
C LEU A 29 0.94 -3.30 11.54
N GLY A 30 0.21 -3.20 10.42
CA GLY A 30 -1.21 -3.51 10.31
C GLY A 30 -1.45 -4.81 9.54
N ALA A 31 -2.46 -5.58 9.93
CA ALA A 31 -2.83 -6.80 9.23
C ALA A 31 -4.32 -6.83 8.89
N ILE A 32 -4.64 -7.11 7.62
CA ILE A 32 -6.00 -7.26 7.13
C ILE A 32 -6.30 -8.75 6.94
N MET A 33 -7.06 -9.30 7.87
CA MET A 33 -7.41 -10.71 7.84
C MET A 33 -8.88 -10.89 7.47
N SER A 34 -9.14 -11.63 6.40
CA SER A 34 -10.51 -11.97 5.98
C SER A 34 -10.51 -13.24 5.12
N ARG A 35 -11.70 -13.79 4.86
CA ARG A 35 -11.86 -14.93 3.95
C ARG A 35 -11.43 -14.53 2.52
N ALA A 36 -11.05 -15.52 1.72
CA ALA A 36 -10.79 -15.31 0.29
C ALA A 36 -12.00 -14.68 -0.42
N GLY A 37 -11.75 -13.81 -1.40
CA GLY A 37 -12.79 -13.20 -2.23
C GLY A 37 -13.56 -12.02 -1.61
N VAL A 38 -13.23 -11.56 -0.39
CA VAL A 38 -13.95 -10.43 0.25
C VAL A 38 -13.30 -9.06 0.00
N GLY A 39 -12.30 -8.98 -0.89
CA GLY A 39 -11.73 -7.70 -1.32
C GLY A 39 -10.52 -7.21 -0.51
N LYS A 40 -9.70 -8.10 0.07
CA LYS A 40 -8.45 -7.71 0.76
C LYS A 40 -7.54 -6.86 -0.12
N THR A 41 -7.24 -7.33 -1.33
CA THR A 41 -6.43 -6.62 -2.32
C THR A 41 -7.00 -5.23 -2.61
N ALA A 42 -8.32 -5.13 -2.84
CA ALA A 42 -8.98 -3.83 -3.07
C ALA A 42 -8.82 -2.89 -1.87
N PHE A 43 -8.91 -3.42 -0.66
CA PHE A 43 -8.74 -2.62 0.56
C PHE A 43 -7.30 -2.17 0.74
N LEU A 44 -6.31 -3.05 0.53
CA LEU A 44 -4.88 -2.70 0.58
C LEU A 44 -4.50 -1.67 -0.49
N ILE A 45 -5.03 -1.83 -1.72
CA ILE A 45 -4.88 -0.82 -2.79
C ILE A 45 -5.53 0.50 -2.37
N GLY A 46 -6.70 0.45 -1.74
CA GLY A 46 -7.37 1.64 -1.21
C GLY A 46 -6.52 2.39 -0.18
N ILE A 47 -5.88 1.67 0.76
CA ILE A 47 -4.92 2.25 1.72
C ILE A 47 -3.75 2.90 0.96
N GLY A 48 -3.10 2.13 0.07
CA GLY A 48 -1.97 2.64 -0.72
C GLY A 48 -2.34 3.89 -1.53
N LEU A 49 -3.53 3.88 -2.15
CA LEU A 49 -4.01 5.02 -2.94
C LEU A 49 -4.30 6.25 -2.07
N ASP A 50 -4.88 6.07 -0.87
CA ASP A 50 -5.11 7.17 0.07
C ASP A 50 -3.79 7.83 0.49
N ASP A 51 -2.76 7.03 0.73
CA ASP A 51 -1.42 7.54 1.04
C ASP A 51 -0.76 8.24 -0.17
N LEU A 52 -0.87 7.66 -1.36
CA LEU A 52 -0.42 8.29 -2.60
C LEU A 52 -1.11 9.65 -2.83
N MET A 53 -2.40 9.76 -2.55
CA MET A 53 -3.13 11.03 -2.63
C MET A 53 -2.62 12.10 -1.65
N ARG A 54 -1.91 11.69 -0.61
CA ARG A 54 -1.18 12.56 0.33
C ARG A 54 0.28 12.82 -0.05
N GLU A 55 0.69 12.39 -1.25
CA GLU A 55 2.08 12.46 -1.75
C GLU A 55 3.06 11.58 -0.96
N ARG A 56 2.56 10.60 -0.21
CA ARG A 56 3.39 9.60 0.45
C ARG A 56 3.86 8.56 -0.59
N ARG A 57 5.04 8.03 -0.40
CA ARG A 57 5.61 7.01 -1.29
C ARG A 57 5.19 5.62 -0.85
N VAL A 58 4.61 4.86 -1.77
CA VAL A 58 4.09 3.51 -1.52
C VAL A 58 4.89 2.48 -2.29
N LEU A 59 5.45 1.50 -1.59
CA LEU A 59 6.04 0.29 -2.16
C LEU A 59 5.07 -0.87 -1.95
N HIS A 60 4.50 -1.37 -3.05
CA HIS A 60 3.52 -2.45 -3.03
C HIS A 60 4.16 -3.76 -3.51
N PHE A 61 4.25 -4.72 -2.62
CA PHE A 61 4.62 -6.11 -2.92
C PHE A 61 3.36 -6.94 -3.15
N SER A 62 3.32 -7.75 -4.21
CA SER A 62 2.23 -8.67 -4.49
C SER A 62 2.73 -10.08 -4.73
N ALA A 63 2.07 -11.07 -4.12
CA ALA A 63 2.32 -12.48 -4.36
C ALA A 63 1.40 -13.00 -5.47
N GLY A 64 2.00 -13.49 -6.56
CA GLY A 64 1.28 -14.22 -7.60
C GLY A 64 0.77 -13.39 -8.78
N ASP A 65 0.46 -12.11 -8.61
CA ASP A 65 0.00 -11.24 -9.68
C ASP A 65 1.15 -10.70 -10.55
N SER A 66 0.81 -10.19 -11.73
CA SER A 66 1.75 -9.42 -12.55
C SER A 66 1.72 -7.94 -12.17
N VAL A 67 2.81 -7.21 -12.46
CA VAL A 67 2.88 -5.76 -12.27
C VAL A 67 1.73 -5.07 -13.00
N ASP A 68 1.47 -5.46 -14.25
CA ASP A 68 0.39 -4.88 -15.07
C ASP A 68 -0.99 -5.09 -14.45
N HIS A 69 -1.23 -6.27 -13.83
CA HIS A 69 -2.51 -6.54 -13.18
C HIS A 69 -2.70 -5.67 -11.94
N VAL A 70 -1.69 -5.60 -11.07
CA VAL A 70 -1.75 -4.73 -9.87
C VAL A 70 -1.90 -3.26 -10.28
N MET A 71 -1.17 -2.83 -11.32
CA MET A 71 -1.24 -1.47 -11.85
C MET A 71 -2.63 -1.13 -12.37
N ALA A 72 -3.22 -2.03 -13.19
CA ALA A 72 -4.57 -1.87 -13.71
C ALA A 72 -5.61 -1.78 -12.58
N PHE A 73 -5.44 -2.54 -11.51
CA PHE A 73 -6.33 -2.48 -10.36
C PHE A 73 -6.24 -1.14 -9.61
N TYR A 74 -5.03 -0.60 -9.43
CA TYR A 74 -4.86 0.76 -8.92
C TYR A 74 -5.58 1.80 -9.80
N ASP A 75 -5.45 1.68 -11.12
CA ASP A 75 -6.05 2.60 -12.08
C ASP A 75 -7.59 2.52 -12.05
N GLU A 76 -8.14 1.32 -11.92
CA GLU A 76 -9.58 1.10 -11.77
C GLU A 76 -10.12 1.77 -10.50
N VAL A 77 -9.50 1.48 -9.35
CA VAL A 77 -9.89 2.07 -8.06
C VAL A 77 -9.73 3.60 -8.10
N PHE A 78 -8.64 4.12 -8.64
CA PHE A 78 -8.43 5.56 -8.82
C PHE A 78 -9.49 6.18 -9.73
N ALA A 79 -9.86 5.52 -10.82
CA ALA A 79 -10.87 6.01 -11.75
C ALA A 79 -12.25 6.12 -11.08
N GLU A 80 -12.67 5.10 -10.34
CA GLU A 80 -13.93 5.10 -9.59
C GLU A 80 -13.95 6.19 -8.52
N LEU A 81 -12.90 6.27 -7.73
CA LEU A 81 -12.76 7.25 -6.68
C LEU A 81 -12.76 8.68 -7.24
N SER A 82 -11.97 8.94 -8.29
CA SER A 82 -11.90 10.24 -8.95
C SER A 82 -13.23 10.69 -9.53
N LYS A 83 -14.00 9.73 -10.08
CA LYS A 83 -15.34 9.99 -10.61
C LYS A 83 -16.34 10.31 -9.51
N SER A 84 -16.36 9.51 -8.45
CA SER A 84 -17.28 9.69 -7.32
C SER A 84 -17.05 11.01 -6.59
N ALA A 85 -15.79 11.43 -6.46
CA ALA A 85 -15.40 12.69 -5.84
C ALA A 85 -15.46 13.90 -6.77
N GLN A 86 -15.68 13.70 -8.07
CA GLN A 86 -15.59 14.76 -9.08
C GLN A 86 -14.24 15.52 -9.02
N LEU A 87 -13.15 14.77 -8.96
CA LEU A 87 -11.79 15.30 -8.84
C LEU A 87 -11.44 16.18 -10.06
N GLN A 88 -11.01 17.42 -9.82
CA GLN A 88 -10.78 18.42 -10.89
C GLN A 88 -9.44 18.23 -11.61
N ASP A 89 -8.41 17.86 -10.88
CA ASP A 89 -7.02 17.73 -11.34
C ASP A 89 -6.63 16.26 -11.57
N ARG A 90 -7.57 15.47 -12.11
CA ARG A 90 -7.44 14.02 -12.25
C ARG A 90 -6.16 13.57 -12.95
N ALA A 91 -5.80 14.20 -14.09
CA ALA A 91 -4.62 13.82 -14.85
C ALA A 91 -3.31 14.10 -14.09
N ALA A 92 -3.21 15.26 -13.47
CA ALA A 92 -2.04 15.63 -12.68
C ALA A 92 -1.92 14.74 -11.43
N THR A 93 -3.04 14.42 -10.79
CA THR A 93 -3.08 13.54 -9.63
C THR A 93 -2.69 12.10 -10.01
N HIS A 94 -3.18 11.58 -11.14
CA HIS A 94 -2.80 10.25 -11.63
C HIS A 94 -1.29 10.15 -11.88
N LEU A 95 -0.71 11.13 -12.55
CA LEU A 95 0.74 11.19 -12.78
C LEU A 95 1.54 11.23 -11.47
N MET A 96 1.05 11.93 -10.46
CA MET A 96 1.67 11.96 -9.14
C MET A 96 1.58 10.59 -8.45
N VAL A 97 0.43 9.92 -8.52
CA VAL A 97 0.23 8.55 -8.01
C VAL A 97 1.24 7.59 -8.65
N GLU A 98 1.42 7.65 -9.97
CA GLU A 98 2.41 6.80 -10.66
C GLU A 98 3.84 7.06 -10.21
N ARG A 99 4.22 8.32 -9.98
CA ARG A 99 5.58 8.70 -9.56
C ARG A 99 5.89 8.34 -8.11
N CYS A 100 4.88 8.29 -7.26
CA CYS A 100 5.04 8.00 -5.83
C CYS A 100 4.85 6.52 -5.50
N ARG A 101 4.63 5.65 -6.50
CA ARG A 101 4.38 4.22 -6.32
C ARG A 101 5.42 3.37 -7.02
N ILE A 102 5.88 2.32 -6.33
CA ILE A 102 6.57 1.18 -6.94
C ILE A 102 5.74 -0.08 -6.67
N ILE A 103 5.56 -0.91 -7.69
CA ILE A 103 4.95 -2.24 -7.61
C ILE A 103 6.03 -3.28 -7.86
N HIS A 104 6.18 -4.22 -6.94
CA HIS A 104 7.08 -5.36 -7.05
C HIS A 104 6.27 -6.66 -6.89
N THR A 105 6.42 -7.60 -7.81
CA THR A 105 5.66 -8.85 -7.77
C THR A 105 6.57 -10.07 -7.68
N TYR A 106 6.15 -11.05 -6.87
CA TYR A 106 6.81 -12.34 -6.70
C TYR A 106 6.14 -13.43 -7.54
N ARG A 107 6.03 -13.20 -8.85
CA ARG A 107 5.40 -14.17 -9.75
C ARG A 107 6.31 -15.38 -9.98
N GLY A 108 5.81 -16.57 -9.62
CA GLY A 108 6.57 -17.81 -9.75
C GLY A 108 7.71 -17.99 -8.73
N VAL A 109 7.77 -17.08 -7.76
CA VAL A 109 8.74 -17.12 -6.66
C VAL A 109 7.97 -16.87 -5.36
N GLU A 110 8.33 -17.58 -4.30
CA GLU A 110 7.72 -17.43 -3.00
C GLU A 110 7.97 -16.01 -2.41
N LEU A 111 6.91 -15.35 -1.97
CA LEU A 111 7.02 -14.15 -1.15
C LEU A 111 7.46 -14.55 0.25
N SER A 112 8.65 -14.11 0.66
CA SER A 112 9.15 -14.31 2.02
C SER A 112 9.55 -12.98 2.66
N VAL A 113 9.50 -12.93 3.99
CA VAL A 113 9.87 -11.74 4.76
C VAL A 113 11.28 -11.27 4.40
N SER A 114 12.25 -12.19 4.36
CA SER A 114 13.64 -11.86 4.03
C SER A 114 13.79 -11.22 2.64
N ARG A 115 12.98 -11.63 1.66
CA ARG A 115 12.96 -11.02 0.33
C ARG A 115 12.35 -9.62 0.36
N VAL A 116 11.23 -9.45 1.04
CA VAL A 116 10.60 -8.12 1.19
C VAL A 116 11.56 -7.11 1.81
N LEU A 117 12.25 -7.49 2.89
CA LEU A 117 13.23 -6.64 3.54
C LEU A 117 14.37 -6.26 2.59
N ARG A 118 14.98 -7.26 1.96
CA ARG A 118 16.09 -7.07 1.01
C ARG A 118 15.66 -6.20 -0.19
N ASP A 119 14.49 -6.48 -0.77
CA ASP A 119 14.05 -5.79 -1.97
C ASP A 119 13.60 -4.35 -1.65
N THR A 120 13.09 -4.09 -0.44
CA THR A 120 12.87 -2.71 0.04
C THR A 120 14.20 -1.95 0.14
N ASP A 121 15.23 -2.56 0.74
CA ASP A 121 16.55 -1.94 0.83
C ASP A 121 17.17 -1.72 -0.56
N PHE A 122 16.96 -2.61 -1.51
CA PHE A 122 17.37 -2.44 -2.90
C PHE A 122 16.78 -1.17 -3.52
N TYR A 123 15.46 -0.95 -3.38
CA TYR A 123 14.82 0.26 -3.90
C TYR A 123 15.31 1.54 -3.22
N ARG A 124 15.58 1.48 -1.92
CA ARG A 124 16.13 2.62 -1.17
C ARG A 124 17.52 2.99 -1.65
N GLN A 125 18.40 1.99 -1.81
CA GLN A 125 19.82 2.22 -2.16
C GLN A 125 20.03 2.53 -3.64
N HIS A 126 19.28 1.91 -4.54
CA HIS A 126 19.55 1.94 -5.98
C HIS A 126 18.53 2.75 -6.78
N ALA A 127 17.31 2.92 -6.29
CA ALA A 127 16.27 3.72 -6.95
C ALA A 127 16.00 5.06 -6.24
N SER A 128 16.71 5.35 -5.16
CA SER A 128 16.47 6.54 -4.32
C SER A 128 14.99 6.66 -3.90
N PHE A 129 14.36 5.49 -3.66
CA PHE A 129 12.95 5.42 -3.29
C PHE A 129 12.82 5.08 -1.80
N GLU A 130 12.59 6.10 -0.97
CA GLU A 130 12.32 5.93 0.46
C GLU A 130 10.80 5.77 0.65
N PRO A 131 10.28 4.57 0.90
CA PRO A 131 8.85 4.38 1.10
C PRO A 131 8.39 4.97 2.43
N ASP A 132 7.21 5.58 2.44
CA ASP A 132 6.48 5.94 3.66
C ASP A 132 5.57 4.79 4.11
N VAL A 133 5.11 4.02 3.13
CA VAL A 133 4.20 2.89 3.32
C VAL A 133 4.68 1.70 2.51
N VAL A 134 4.70 0.53 3.14
CA VAL A 134 4.90 -0.75 2.47
C VAL A 134 3.63 -1.58 2.58
N VAL A 135 3.13 -2.05 1.45
CA VAL A 135 1.98 -2.96 1.35
C VAL A 135 2.48 -4.33 0.90
N ILE A 136 2.04 -5.39 1.56
CA ILE A 136 2.36 -6.78 1.18
C ILE A 136 1.04 -7.51 0.94
N ASP A 137 0.61 -7.57 -0.30
CA ASP A 137 -0.60 -8.28 -0.72
C ASP A 137 -0.29 -9.74 -1.01
N GLY A 138 -1.11 -10.63 -0.46
CA GLY A 138 -0.93 -12.07 -0.56
C GLY A 138 0.03 -12.65 0.47
N PHE A 139 0.24 -11.98 1.62
CA PHE A 139 1.03 -12.52 2.71
C PHE A 139 0.42 -13.81 3.26
N ASP A 140 1.22 -14.86 3.37
CA ASP A 140 0.80 -16.17 3.91
C ASP A 140 0.88 -16.17 5.44
N PHE A 141 -0.21 -15.81 6.10
CA PHE A 141 -0.31 -15.85 7.56
C PHE A 141 -0.25 -17.27 8.14
N ALA A 142 -0.63 -18.30 7.34
CA ALA A 142 -0.62 -19.67 7.83
C ALA A 142 0.79 -20.27 7.86
N GLY A 143 1.63 -19.87 6.89
CA GLY A 143 3.03 -20.27 6.81
C GLY A 143 3.99 -19.38 7.60
N ALA A 144 3.55 -18.20 8.03
CA ALA A 144 4.40 -17.24 8.73
C ALA A 144 4.67 -17.65 10.17
N SER A 145 5.93 -17.53 10.60
CA SER A 145 6.34 -17.72 11.98
C SER A 145 6.20 -16.43 12.81
N GLU A 146 6.22 -16.57 14.14
CA GLU A 146 6.30 -15.41 15.04
C GLU A 146 7.55 -14.56 14.77
N THR A 147 8.65 -15.20 14.39
CA THR A 147 9.90 -14.53 14.02
C THR A 147 9.72 -13.67 12.77
N ASP A 148 8.96 -14.14 11.78
CA ASP A 148 8.67 -13.36 10.57
C ASP A 148 7.87 -12.08 10.89
N LEU A 149 6.83 -12.21 11.70
CA LEU A 149 6.02 -11.06 12.14
C LEU A 149 6.83 -10.07 12.99
N ALA A 150 7.68 -10.59 13.88
CA ALA A 150 8.58 -9.76 14.67
C ALA A 150 9.58 -9.00 13.79
N ALA A 151 10.16 -9.67 12.79
CA ALA A 151 11.08 -9.05 11.82
C ALA A 151 10.39 -7.94 11.01
N LEU A 152 9.16 -8.15 10.53
CA LEU A 152 8.38 -7.12 9.83
C LEU A 152 8.06 -5.92 10.73
N LYS A 153 7.71 -6.18 11.99
CA LYS A 153 7.42 -5.12 12.96
C LYS A 153 8.67 -4.29 13.28
N ASP A 154 9.80 -4.94 13.49
CA ASP A 154 11.08 -4.26 13.74
C ASP A 154 11.55 -3.48 12.51
N PHE A 155 11.31 -4.02 11.32
CA PHE A 155 11.58 -3.36 10.06
C PHE A 155 10.73 -2.08 9.90
N ALA A 156 9.42 -2.15 10.14
CA ALA A 156 8.54 -0.99 10.11
C ALA A 156 9.01 0.11 11.07
N ARG A 157 9.40 -0.29 12.29
CA ARG A 157 9.91 0.62 13.32
C ARG A 157 11.25 1.24 12.93
N THR A 158 12.18 0.44 12.41
CA THR A 158 13.53 0.89 12.05
C THR A 158 13.51 1.90 10.91
N LEU A 159 12.64 1.69 9.91
CA LEU A 159 12.49 2.59 8.77
C LEU A 159 11.47 3.71 9.01
N ASP A 160 10.79 3.72 10.14
CA ASP A 160 9.70 4.66 10.46
C ASP A 160 8.62 4.70 9.37
N ILE A 161 8.20 3.53 8.90
CA ILE A 161 7.19 3.34 7.85
C ILE A 161 5.90 2.73 8.41
N GLU A 162 4.80 2.90 7.70
CA GLU A 162 3.61 2.07 7.89
C GLU A 162 3.73 0.79 7.05
N LEU A 163 3.50 -0.37 7.65
CA LEU A 163 3.55 -1.65 6.96
C LEU A 163 2.19 -2.35 7.05
N TRP A 164 1.62 -2.71 5.90
CA TRP A 164 0.31 -3.37 5.78
C TRP A 164 0.42 -4.75 5.14
N LEU A 165 -0.27 -5.76 5.77
CA LEU A 165 -0.35 -7.15 5.29
C LEU A 165 -1.77 -7.50 4.88
#